data_0ca5ab55952aea265efaee10bb5b9ba2
#
_entry.id   0ca5ab55952aea265efaee10bb5b9ba2
#
_cell.length_a   1.000
_cell.length_b   1.000
_cell.length_c   1.000
_cell.angle_alpha   90.00
_cell.angle_beta   90.00
_cell.angle_gamma   90.00
#
_symmetry.space_group_name_H-M   'P 1'
#
loop_
_entity.id
_entity.type
_entity.pdbx_description
1 polymer ?
#
loop_
_entity_poly.entity_id
_entity_poly.type
_entity_poly.pdbx_seq_one_letter_code
_entity_poly.pdbx_strand_id
1 'polypeptide(L)'
;GVRLAPDGSWQAEFEYLLAQGKKWADNTRAARLPRHLVRQSMASTIMKTMEYPLAITCFTKSQCEALMKPILKVGLSGSGLMNNFPRVVVFGPHSRQGLAIKHMYTDEGVQHITRFQRFTQDKHDMTGELMVANLQEMKMYLGLNGAIFSHSYKTLGHLVERTYCQWTWEFMDTYGMRLDDNIQDFK
;
A
#
# COMPACT_ATOMS: atom_id res chain seq x y z
N GLY A 1 -5.65 9.88 -13.25
CA GLY A 1 -4.93 8.63 -13.41
C GLY A 1 -3.65 8.60 -12.59
N VAL A 2 -3.01 7.45 -12.51
CA VAL A 2 -1.72 7.27 -11.83
C VAL A 2 -0.59 7.65 -12.80
N ARG A 3 0.46 8.29 -12.27
CA ARG A 3 1.63 8.70 -13.05
C ARG A 3 2.62 7.57 -13.13
N LEU A 4 2.80 7.03 -14.33
CA LEU A 4 3.78 6.00 -14.62
C LEU A 4 4.98 6.67 -15.30
N ALA A 5 6.18 6.43 -14.77
CA ALA A 5 7.41 6.84 -15.42
C ALA A 5 7.88 5.76 -16.42
N PRO A 6 8.52 6.15 -17.53
CA PRO A 6 8.99 5.18 -18.53
C PRO A 6 10.02 4.17 -18.00
N ASP A 7 10.71 4.52 -16.93
CA ASP A 7 11.69 3.67 -16.21
C ASP A 7 11.06 2.72 -15.18
N GLY A 8 9.70 2.70 -15.09
CA GLY A 8 8.98 1.92 -14.10
C GLY A 8 9.03 2.48 -12.67
N SER A 9 9.63 3.66 -12.46
CA SER A 9 9.73 4.25 -11.13
C SER A 9 8.41 4.89 -10.69
N TRP A 10 8.14 4.84 -9.38
CA TRP A 10 6.96 5.47 -8.75
C TRP A 10 7.27 6.86 -8.19
N GLN A 11 8.44 7.43 -8.48
CA GLN A 11 8.88 8.69 -7.89
C GLN A 11 7.96 9.86 -8.26
N ALA A 12 7.55 9.96 -9.52
CA ALA A 12 6.66 11.02 -10.00
C ALA A 12 5.27 10.96 -9.32
N GLU A 13 4.74 9.76 -9.09
CA GLU A 13 3.47 9.58 -8.37
C GLU A 13 3.64 9.89 -6.88
N PHE A 14 4.73 9.46 -6.26
CA PHE A 14 5.03 9.78 -4.86
C PHE A 14 5.11 11.30 -4.62
N GLU A 15 5.84 12.04 -5.46
CA GLU A 15 5.97 13.50 -5.36
C GLU A 15 4.62 14.20 -5.53
N TYR A 16 3.82 13.74 -6.48
CA TYR A 16 2.47 14.26 -6.69
C TYR A 16 1.59 14.04 -5.46
N LEU A 17 1.54 12.82 -4.94
CA LEU A 17 0.73 12.50 -3.76
C LEU A 17 1.19 13.29 -2.54
N LEU A 18 2.51 13.45 -2.36
CA LEU A 18 3.07 14.25 -1.28
C LEU A 18 2.63 15.72 -1.39
N ALA A 19 2.64 16.28 -2.61
CA ALA A 19 2.16 17.62 -2.87
C ALA A 19 0.64 17.75 -2.58
N GLN A 20 -0.18 16.77 -2.97
CA GLN A 20 -1.61 16.74 -2.65
C GLN A 20 -1.85 16.68 -1.13
N GLY A 21 -1.11 15.85 -0.41
CA GLY A 21 -1.19 15.75 1.05
C GLY A 21 -0.83 17.07 1.75
N LYS A 22 0.22 17.75 1.31
CA LYS A 22 0.62 19.08 1.81
C LYS A 22 -0.43 20.12 1.49
N LYS A 23 -0.91 20.18 0.25
CA LYS A 23 -1.97 21.12 -0.18
C LYS A 23 -3.25 20.98 0.64
N TRP A 24 -3.70 19.74 0.85
CA TRP A 24 -4.85 19.46 1.72
C TRP A 24 -4.60 19.95 3.15
N ALA A 25 -3.41 19.68 3.69
CA ALA A 25 -3.04 20.09 5.04
C ALA A 25 -3.06 21.63 5.20
N ASP A 26 -2.52 22.37 4.23
CA ASP A 26 -2.47 23.83 4.26
C ASP A 26 -3.87 24.44 4.10
N ASN A 27 -4.68 23.94 3.17
CA ASN A 27 -6.06 24.34 2.98
C ASN A 27 -6.90 24.10 4.25
N THR A 28 -6.72 22.94 4.89
CA THR A 28 -7.46 22.60 6.13
C THR A 28 -7.09 23.53 7.29
N ARG A 29 -5.81 23.90 7.41
CA ARG A 29 -5.37 24.91 8.41
C ARG A 29 -5.97 26.28 8.14
N ALA A 30 -5.93 26.73 6.87
CA ALA A 30 -6.45 28.05 6.48
C ALA A 30 -7.97 28.15 6.69
N ALA A 31 -8.71 27.08 6.41
CA ALA A 31 -10.17 27.06 6.50
C ALA A 31 -10.71 27.05 7.93
N ARG A 32 -9.89 26.79 8.96
CA ARG A 32 -10.28 26.74 10.38
C ARG A 32 -11.57 25.95 10.63
N LEU A 33 -11.67 24.78 10.01
CA LEU A 33 -12.87 23.93 10.06
C LEU A 33 -13.17 23.43 11.48
N PRO A 34 -14.46 23.24 11.84
CA PRO A 34 -14.84 22.51 13.03
C PRO A 34 -14.23 21.10 13.08
N ARG A 35 -13.94 20.60 14.30
CA ARG A 35 -13.24 19.32 14.51
C ARG A 35 -13.81 18.12 13.73
N HIS A 36 -15.14 17.99 13.72
CA HIS A 36 -15.83 16.91 13.02
C HIS A 36 -15.66 16.99 11.49
N LEU A 37 -15.65 18.23 10.94
CA LEU A 37 -15.44 18.45 9.51
C LEU A 37 -13.99 18.19 9.08
N VAL A 38 -13.00 18.50 9.94
CA VAL A 38 -11.60 18.12 9.67
C VAL A 38 -11.47 16.61 9.55
N ARG A 39 -12.06 15.85 10.49
CA ARG A 39 -12.04 14.39 10.47
C ARG A 39 -12.77 13.83 9.24
N GLN A 40 -13.93 14.37 8.92
CA GLN A 40 -14.69 13.98 7.73
C GLN A 40 -13.90 14.28 6.46
N SER A 41 -13.34 15.48 6.30
CA SER A 41 -12.51 15.86 5.16
C SER A 41 -11.28 14.96 5.02
N MET A 42 -10.61 14.64 6.14
CA MET A 42 -9.49 13.70 6.11
C MET A 42 -9.93 12.33 5.56
N ALA A 43 -10.99 11.74 6.08
CA ALA A 43 -11.42 10.39 5.71
C ALA A 43 -12.02 10.32 4.30
N SER A 44 -12.86 11.29 3.92
CA SER A 44 -13.62 11.25 2.66
C SER A 44 -12.91 11.89 1.47
N THR A 45 -11.89 12.73 1.71
CA THR A 45 -11.19 13.44 0.63
C THR A 45 -9.76 12.96 0.48
N ILE A 46 -8.85 13.37 1.39
CA ILE A 46 -7.43 13.12 1.16
C ILE A 46 -7.07 11.64 1.28
N MET A 47 -7.65 10.90 2.25
CA MET A 47 -7.37 9.47 2.37
C MET A 47 -7.87 8.69 1.15
N LYS A 48 -9.01 9.09 0.55
CA LYS A 48 -9.52 8.47 -0.69
C LYS A 48 -8.64 8.79 -1.90
N THR A 49 -8.11 10.01 -1.98
CA THR A 49 -7.14 10.40 -3.02
C THR A 49 -5.86 9.56 -2.92
N MET A 50 -5.39 9.29 -1.69
CA MET A 50 -4.21 8.45 -1.47
C MET A 50 -4.48 6.96 -1.73
N GLU A 51 -5.65 6.45 -1.35
CA GLU A 51 -6.04 5.04 -1.49
C GLU A 51 -6.07 4.57 -2.94
N TYR A 52 -6.49 5.44 -3.86
CA TYR A 52 -6.70 5.06 -5.27
C TYR A 52 -5.43 4.52 -5.96
N PRO A 53 -4.25 5.18 -5.90
CA PRO A 53 -3.04 4.68 -6.54
C PRO A 53 -2.38 3.51 -5.80
N LEU A 54 -2.62 3.35 -4.48
CA LEU A 54 -1.99 2.28 -3.68
C LEU A 54 -2.25 0.86 -4.22
N ALA A 55 -3.29 0.70 -5.01
CA ALA A 55 -3.62 -0.58 -5.60
C ALA A 55 -2.61 -1.09 -6.64
N ILE A 56 -1.80 -0.18 -7.23
CA ILE A 56 -0.86 -0.49 -8.32
C ILE A 56 0.55 0.03 -8.06
N THR A 57 0.72 0.96 -7.11
CA THR A 57 2.03 1.47 -6.72
C THR A 57 2.79 0.44 -5.86
N CYS A 58 4.10 0.58 -5.79
CA CYS A 58 4.97 -0.25 -4.95
C CYS A 58 5.81 0.66 -4.05
N PHE A 59 5.15 1.44 -3.19
CA PHE A 59 5.83 2.34 -2.28
C PHE A 59 6.54 1.59 -1.16
N THR A 60 7.65 2.13 -0.72
CA THR A 60 8.31 1.64 0.50
C THR A 60 7.52 2.09 1.74
N LYS A 61 7.71 1.38 2.85
CA LYS A 61 7.12 1.78 4.13
C LYS A 61 7.46 3.23 4.49
N SER A 62 8.73 3.64 4.27
CA SER A 62 9.19 5.02 4.52
C SER A 62 8.49 6.05 3.63
N GLN A 63 8.23 5.73 2.36
CA GLN A 63 7.45 6.59 1.46
C GLN A 63 6.00 6.73 1.93
N CYS A 64 5.33 5.63 2.28
CA CYS A 64 3.98 5.66 2.84
C CYS A 64 3.90 6.50 4.13
N GLU A 65 4.88 6.36 5.03
CA GLU A 65 4.96 7.16 6.25
C GLU A 65 5.18 8.66 5.94
N ALA A 66 6.00 8.98 4.94
CA ALA A 66 6.22 10.35 4.49
C ALA A 66 4.94 10.98 3.91
N LEU A 67 4.15 10.23 3.12
CA LEU A 67 2.84 10.67 2.62
C LEU A 67 1.84 10.93 3.75
N MET A 68 1.81 10.07 4.76
CA MET A 68 0.89 10.20 5.89
C MET A 68 1.24 11.34 6.83
N LYS A 69 2.51 11.70 6.95
CA LYS A 69 3.01 12.67 7.93
C LYS A 69 2.29 14.02 7.90
N PRO A 70 2.16 14.76 6.77
CA PRO A 70 1.45 16.02 6.71
C PRO A 70 -0.04 15.86 7.02
N ILE A 71 -0.65 14.78 6.54
CA ILE A 71 -2.09 14.51 6.72
C ILE A 71 -2.40 14.25 8.20
N LEU A 72 -1.66 13.36 8.85
CA LEU A 72 -1.88 13.05 10.27
C LEU A 72 -1.59 14.24 11.18
N LYS A 73 -0.54 15.03 10.87
CA LYS A 73 -0.23 16.23 11.66
C LYS A 73 -1.40 17.19 11.72
N VAL A 74 -2.06 17.46 10.61
CA VAL A 74 -3.19 18.40 10.54
C VAL A 74 -4.50 17.72 10.91
N GLY A 75 -4.73 16.52 10.44
CA GLY A 75 -5.96 15.77 10.71
C GLY A 75 -6.17 15.49 12.20
N LEU A 76 -5.13 15.07 12.91
CA LEU A 76 -5.22 14.81 14.36
C LEU A 76 -5.39 16.10 15.14
N SER A 77 -4.52 17.10 14.94
CA SER A 77 -4.60 18.37 15.68
C SER A 77 -5.91 19.12 15.40
N GLY A 78 -6.34 19.18 14.14
CA GLY A 78 -7.61 19.80 13.76
C GLY A 78 -8.84 19.05 14.29
N SER A 79 -8.71 17.74 14.56
CA SER A 79 -9.75 16.94 15.22
C SER A 79 -9.71 17.03 16.76
N GLY A 80 -8.80 17.84 17.32
CA GLY A 80 -8.65 18.03 18.77
C GLY A 80 -7.83 16.94 19.46
N LEU A 81 -7.07 16.17 18.70
CA LEU A 81 -6.15 15.15 19.21
C LEU A 81 -4.70 15.65 19.18
N MET A 82 -3.86 15.13 20.07
CA MET A 82 -2.43 15.44 20.05
C MET A 82 -1.74 14.83 18.83
N ASN A 83 -0.70 15.50 18.30
CA ASN A 83 0.06 14.99 17.16
C ASN A 83 0.78 13.66 17.45
N ASN A 84 1.13 13.40 18.69
CA ASN A 84 1.74 12.16 19.18
C ASN A 84 0.71 11.14 19.67
N PHE A 85 -0.56 11.30 19.33
CA PHE A 85 -1.61 10.35 19.72
C PHE A 85 -1.21 8.92 19.35
N PRO A 86 -1.43 7.91 20.23
CA PRO A 86 -0.95 6.55 20.02
C PRO A 86 -1.37 5.98 18.67
N ARG A 87 -0.41 5.57 17.85
CA ARG A 87 -0.65 5.07 16.48
C ARG A 87 -1.53 3.83 16.46
N VAL A 88 -1.45 2.99 17.48
CA VAL A 88 -2.33 1.83 17.64
C VAL A 88 -3.81 2.25 17.69
N VAL A 89 -4.12 3.37 18.36
CA VAL A 89 -5.48 3.91 18.39
C VAL A 89 -5.84 4.61 17.08
N VAL A 90 -4.90 5.35 16.47
CA VAL A 90 -5.13 6.03 15.18
C VAL A 90 -5.52 5.03 14.10
N PHE A 91 -4.81 3.92 14.01
CA PHE A 91 -5.02 2.89 12.97
C PHE A 91 -5.91 1.74 13.43
N GLY A 92 -6.22 1.67 14.72
CA GLY A 92 -7.07 0.62 15.29
C GLY A 92 -8.51 0.71 14.79
N PRO A 93 -9.21 -0.44 14.69
CA PRO A 93 -10.59 -0.49 14.23
C PRO A 93 -11.56 0.16 15.23
N HIS A 94 -12.69 0.67 14.75
CA HIS A 94 -13.73 1.25 15.60
C HIS A 94 -14.26 0.28 16.65
N SER A 95 -14.33 -1.02 16.36
CA SER A 95 -14.74 -2.07 17.29
C SER A 95 -13.84 -2.17 18.54
N ARG A 96 -12.61 -1.63 18.46
CA ARG A 96 -11.65 -1.54 19.56
C ARG A 96 -11.38 -0.10 19.98
N GLN A 97 -12.33 0.79 19.79
CA GLN A 97 -12.24 2.22 20.11
C GLN A 97 -11.13 2.98 19.35
N GLY A 98 -10.67 2.43 18.22
CA GLY A 98 -9.74 3.09 17.33
C GLY A 98 -10.41 4.11 16.42
N LEU A 99 -9.59 4.93 15.76
CA LEU A 99 -10.06 5.94 14.80
C LEU A 99 -10.29 5.36 13.39
N ALA A 100 -9.88 4.13 13.15
CA ALA A 100 -9.96 3.41 11.88
C ALA A 100 -9.38 4.19 10.68
N ILE A 101 -8.36 5.01 10.92
CA ILE A 101 -7.60 5.65 9.84
C ILE A 101 -6.74 4.57 9.21
N LYS A 102 -6.84 4.41 7.89
CA LYS A 102 -6.05 3.42 7.18
C LYS A 102 -4.57 3.77 7.21
N HIS A 103 -3.73 2.79 7.55
CA HIS A 103 -2.28 2.93 7.42
C HIS A 103 -1.89 2.62 5.97
N MET A 104 -1.35 3.59 5.23
CA MET A 104 -1.15 3.48 3.77
C MET A 104 -0.36 2.24 3.38
N TYR A 105 0.77 1.96 4.01
CA TYR A 105 1.58 0.77 3.68
C TYR A 105 0.82 -0.54 3.90
N THR A 106 0.04 -0.63 4.98
CA THR A 106 -0.79 -1.83 5.25
C THR A 106 -1.95 -1.94 4.28
N ASP A 107 -2.59 -0.82 3.93
CA ASP A 107 -3.70 -0.78 2.96
C ASP A 107 -3.21 -1.15 1.56
N GLU A 108 -2.03 -0.65 1.14
CA GLU A 108 -1.34 -1.03 -0.10
C GLU A 108 -1.13 -2.55 -0.17
N GLY A 109 -0.53 -3.13 0.89
CA GLY A 109 -0.26 -4.56 0.92
C GLY A 109 -1.52 -5.43 0.88
N VAL A 110 -2.56 -5.04 1.62
CA VAL A 110 -3.84 -5.75 1.57
C VAL A 110 -4.46 -5.67 0.17
N GLN A 111 -4.42 -4.51 -0.48
CA GLN A 111 -4.92 -4.35 -1.85
C GLN A 111 -4.11 -5.20 -2.85
N HIS A 112 -2.77 -5.24 -2.72
CA HIS A 112 -1.91 -6.07 -3.56
C HIS A 112 -2.23 -7.55 -3.43
N ILE A 113 -2.32 -8.07 -2.20
CA ILE A 113 -2.66 -9.49 -1.96
C ILE A 113 -4.05 -9.80 -2.52
N THR A 114 -5.05 -8.97 -2.24
CA THR A 114 -6.42 -9.17 -2.71
C THR A 114 -6.50 -9.19 -4.24
N ARG A 115 -5.80 -8.28 -4.92
CA ARG A 115 -5.75 -8.22 -6.38
C ARG A 115 -4.99 -9.40 -6.95
N PHE A 116 -3.85 -9.73 -6.35
CA PHE A 116 -3.09 -10.90 -6.76
C PHE A 116 -3.95 -12.17 -6.73
N GLN A 117 -4.63 -12.42 -5.61
CA GLN A 117 -5.53 -13.57 -5.49
C GLN A 117 -6.68 -13.53 -6.51
N ARG A 118 -7.31 -12.37 -6.70
CA ARG A 118 -8.42 -12.22 -7.64
C ARG A 118 -8.00 -12.48 -9.07
N PHE A 119 -6.93 -11.85 -9.53
CA PHE A 119 -6.49 -11.94 -10.92
C PHE A 119 -5.90 -13.32 -11.25
N THR A 120 -5.17 -13.94 -10.33
CA THR A 120 -4.61 -15.29 -10.54
C THR A 120 -5.67 -16.40 -10.50
N GLN A 121 -6.86 -16.13 -9.96
CA GLN A 121 -7.99 -17.06 -9.99
C GLN A 121 -8.80 -16.98 -11.29
N ASP A 122 -8.75 -15.86 -11.99
CA ASP A 122 -9.45 -15.67 -13.27
C ASP A 122 -8.55 -16.08 -14.45
N LYS A 123 -8.86 -17.25 -15.04
CA LYS A 123 -8.09 -17.84 -16.15
C LYS A 123 -8.11 -17.02 -17.45
N HIS A 124 -8.98 -16.03 -17.55
CA HIS A 124 -9.14 -15.19 -18.74
C HIS A 124 -8.61 -13.76 -18.54
N ASP A 125 -7.99 -13.47 -17.38
CA ASP A 125 -7.46 -12.14 -17.10
C ASP A 125 -5.96 -12.07 -17.48
N MET A 126 -5.67 -11.28 -18.50
CA MET A 126 -4.30 -11.03 -18.96
C MET A 126 -3.40 -10.52 -17.82
N THR A 127 -3.94 -9.76 -16.86
CA THR A 127 -3.18 -9.27 -15.70
C THR A 127 -2.74 -10.43 -14.81
N GLY A 128 -3.63 -11.41 -14.62
CA GLY A 128 -3.32 -12.63 -13.88
C GLY A 128 -2.24 -13.46 -14.58
N GLU A 129 -2.33 -13.62 -15.89
CA GLU A 129 -1.31 -14.31 -16.69
C GLU A 129 0.06 -13.64 -16.55
N LEU A 130 0.12 -12.31 -16.63
CA LEU A 130 1.37 -11.56 -16.45
C LEU A 130 1.93 -11.69 -15.03
N MET A 131 1.08 -11.69 -14.00
CA MET A 131 1.53 -11.92 -12.62
C MET A 131 2.10 -13.32 -12.43
N VAL A 132 1.46 -14.34 -12.99
CA VAL A 132 1.95 -15.71 -12.97
C VAL A 132 3.27 -15.85 -13.72
N ALA A 133 3.38 -15.26 -14.91
CA ALA A 133 4.62 -15.23 -15.69
C ALA A 133 5.77 -14.58 -14.90
N ASN A 134 5.51 -13.45 -14.25
CA ASN A 134 6.51 -12.79 -13.39
C ASN A 134 6.94 -13.68 -12.19
N LEU A 135 6.00 -14.39 -11.57
CA LEU A 135 6.36 -15.37 -10.52
C LEU A 135 7.21 -16.50 -11.05
N GLN A 136 6.91 -17.04 -12.24
CA GLN A 136 7.71 -18.08 -12.86
C GLN A 136 9.12 -17.60 -13.19
N GLU A 137 9.23 -16.38 -13.73
CA GLU A 137 10.52 -15.73 -13.97
C GLU A 137 11.32 -15.60 -12.66
N MET A 138 10.70 -15.11 -11.59
CA MET A 138 11.34 -15.01 -10.28
C MET A 138 11.79 -16.39 -9.76
N LYS A 139 10.98 -17.46 -9.93
CA LYS A 139 11.35 -18.84 -9.57
C LYS A 139 12.59 -19.32 -10.33
N MET A 140 12.66 -19.01 -11.61
CA MET A 140 13.82 -19.37 -12.44
C MET A 140 15.09 -18.67 -11.96
N TYR A 141 15.04 -17.36 -11.68
CA TYR A 141 16.19 -16.61 -11.16
C TYR A 141 16.66 -17.12 -9.79
N LEU A 142 15.72 -17.52 -8.94
CA LEU A 142 16.02 -18.02 -7.60
C LEU A 142 16.36 -19.52 -7.54
N GLY A 143 16.18 -20.27 -8.64
CA GLY A 143 16.36 -21.71 -8.67
C GLY A 143 15.37 -22.48 -7.79
N LEU A 144 14.16 -21.94 -7.57
CA LEU A 144 13.15 -22.50 -6.68
C LEU A 144 12.14 -23.37 -7.45
N ASN A 145 11.89 -24.57 -6.97
CA ASN A 145 10.87 -25.48 -7.51
C ASN A 145 9.51 -25.38 -6.79
N GLY A 146 9.43 -24.60 -5.72
CA GLY A 146 8.23 -24.45 -4.87
C GLY A 146 7.61 -23.06 -4.94
N ALA A 147 6.69 -22.83 -4.01
CA ALA A 147 6.03 -21.54 -3.83
C ALA A 147 7.00 -20.46 -3.36
N ILE A 148 7.11 -19.35 -4.10
CA ILE A 148 7.98 -18.22 -3.70
C ILE A 148 7.56 -17.68 -2.33
N PHE A 149 6.26 -17.51 -2.12
CA PHE A 149 5.70 -16.93 -0.89
C PHE A 149 5.90 -17.80 0.36
N SER A 150 6.35 -19.05 0.23
CA SER A 150 6.74 -19.91 1.36
C SER A 150 8.16 -19.65 1.85
N HIS A 151 8.99 -19.00 1.03
CA HIS A 151 10.38 -18.70 1.36
C HIS A 151 10.53 -17.32 2.00
N SER A 152 11.59 -17.10 2.79
CA SER A 152 11.86 -15.80 3.40
C SER A 152 12.40 -14.81 2.36
N TYR A 153 11.73 -13.69 2.25
CA TYR A 153 12.15 -12.57 1.41
C TYR A 153 13.54 -12.02 1.83
N LYS A 154 13.80 -11.97 3.14
CA LYS A 154 15.09 -11.47 3.67
C LYS A 154 16.30 -12.20 3.12
N THR A 155 16.14 -13.49 2.80
CA THR A 155 17.23 -14.33 2.32
C THR A 155 17.41 -14.20 0.81
N LEU A 156 16.33 -14.09 0.05
CA LEU A 156 16.35 -14.26 -1.41
C LEU A 156 15.91 -12.99 -2.18
N GLY A 157 15.20 -12.08 -1.54
CA GLY A 157 14.57 -10.94 -2.19
C GLY A 157 15.54 -9.97 -2.87
N HIS A 158 16.81 -9.94 -2.44
CA HIS A 158 17.85 -9.09 -3.05
C HIS A 158 18.35 -9.63 -4.41
N LEU A 159 17.98 -10.87 -4.78
CA LEU A 159 18.36 -11.50 -6.04
C LEU A 159 17.38 -11.24 -7.17
N VAL A 160 16.23 -10.65 -6.89
CA VAL A 160 15.18 -10.39 -7.88
C VAL A 160 14.92 -8.89 -8.03
N GLU A 161 14.51 -8.48 -9.23
CA GLU A 161 14.15 -7.11 -9.50
C GLU A 161 12.86 -6.69 -8.79
N ARG A 162 12.72 -5.38 -8.55
CA ARG A 162 11.56 -4.83 -7.87
C ARG A 162 10.34 -4.80 -8.80
N THR A 163 9.48 -5.80 -8.63
CA THR A 163 8.21 -5.93 -9.35
C THR A 163 7.04 -5.87 -8.37
N TYR A 164 5.81 -5.87 -8.90
CA TYR A 164 4.59 -6.00 -8.11
C TYR A 164 4.57 -7.28 -7.24
N CYS A 165 4.98 -8.40 -7.82
CA CYS A 165 5.03 -9.69 -7.11
C CYS A 165 6.12 -9.70 -6.05
N GLN A 166 7.30 -9.15 -6.33
CA GLN A 166 8.39 -9.03 -5.38
C GLN A 166 8.00 -8.16 -4.17
N TRP A 167 7.37 -7.00 -4.42
CA TRP A 167 6.87 -6.14 -3.37
C TRP A 167 5.81 -6.82 -2.50
N THR A 168 4.90 -7.56 -3.13
CA THR A 168 3.87 -8.36 -2.42
C THR A 168 4.52 -9.42 -1.53
N TRP A 169 5.56 -10.09 -2.01
CA TRP A 169 6.32 -11.05 -1.24
C TRP A 169 7.04 -10.40 -0.04
N GLU A 170 7.71 -9.26 -0.23
CA GLU A 170 8.34 -8.48 0.84
C GLU A 170 7.34 -8.12 1.94
N PHE A 171 6.16 -7.64 1.54
CA PHE A 171 5.10 -7.29 2.47
C PHE A 171 4.60 -8.50 3.25
N MET A 172 4.32 -9.59 2.58
CA MET A 172 3.83 -10.83 3.21
C MET A 172 4.84 -11.40 4.22
N ASP A 173 6.13 -11.48 3.84
CA ASP A 173 7.18 -11.96 4.74
C ASP A 173 7.34 -11.06 5.96
N THR A 174 7.22 -9.73 5.79
CA THR A 174 7.29 -8.74 6.88
C THR A 174 6.21 -8.96 7.94
N TYR A 175 5.01 -9.38 7.53
CA TYR A 175 3.88 -9.61 8.42
C TYR A 175 3.64 -11.09 8.76
N GLY A 176 4.54 -11.98 8.35
CA GLY A 176 4.43 -13.42 8.59
C GLY A 176 3.23 -14.07 7.91
N MET A 177 2.72 -13.46 6.83
CA MET A 177 1.63 -14.00 6.04
C MET A 177 2.13 -15.03 5.04
N ARG A 178 1.31 -16.05 4.77
CA ARG A 178 1.57 -17.08 3.75
C ARG A 178 0.36 -17.16 2.83
N LEU A 179 0.62 -17.34 1.55
CA LEU A 179 -0.40 -17.73 0.58
C LEU A 179 -0.24 -19.21 0.29
N ASP A 180 -1.34 -19.96 0.38
CA ASP A 180 -1.36 -21.33 -0.14
C ASP A 180 -1.29 -21.24 -1.67
N ASP A 181 -0.19 -21.76 -2.21
CA ASP A 181 0.11 -21.69 -3.65
C ASP A 181 -0.68 -22.74 -4.45
N ASN A 182 -1.96 -22.85 -4.24
CA ASN A 182 -2.86 -23.48 -5.19
C ASN A 182 -3.06 -22.61 -6.45
N ILE A 183 -2.03 -21.86 -6.84
CA ILE A 183 -1.90 -21.32 -8.20
C ILE A 183 -1.58 -22.55 -9.04
N GLN A 184 -2.66 -23.20 -9.53
CA GLN A 184 -2.54 -24.35 -10.42
C GLN A 184 -1.66 -23.92 -11.59
N ASP A 185 -0.62 -24.70 -11.87
CA ASP A 185 0.17 -24.55 -13.07
C ASP A 185 -0.79 -24.44 -14.24
N PHE A 186 -0.84 -23.25 -14.85
CA PHE A 186 -1.56 -23.04 -16.10
C PHE A 186 -0.87 -23.93 -17.14
N LYS A 187 -1.48 -25.09 -17.44
CA LYS A 187 -1.12 -25.94 -18.55
C LYS A 187 -1.68 -25.40 -19.84
#